data_b0f004646191d1838c26cbfff358faeb
#
_entry.id   b0f004646191d1838c26cbfff358faeb
#
_cell.length_a   1.000
_cell.length_b   1.000
_cell.length_c   1.000
_cell.angle_alpha   90.00
_cell.angle_beta   90.00
_cell.angle_gamma   90.00
#
_symmetry.space_group_name_H-M   'P 1'
#
loop_
_entity.id
_entity.type
_entity.pdbx_description
1 polymer ?
#
loop_
_entity_poly.entity_id
_entity_poly.type
_entity_poly.pdbx_seq_one_letter_code
_entity_poly.pdbx_strand_id
1 'polypeptide(L)'
;MQRAGATTPSTSPIAQVRTPAPLARNNIVTYLATQFDSLDVRGISDVDSLVLACVSYYQLPDVATAARTPEGMPIVDLYRADWFEGLTLGLWDPEGLVRLLGSIVASPRFRTIRLCDYVSETDFGSEQQFSACTLRLPTGDVYVSFRGTANSIVGWKEDFNMAFETRVPSQSRAVRYLERAASFAEGRVYVGGHSKGGNLAAYAAAMCDQATHARIAAAFSHDGPGFTRETLSSPSWKESAGLIHKTVPRSSLIGMLFEQQEDFSTVESTSVGVLQHDPFSWIVDGVEFRRADGLSGGADFLDR
;
A
#
# COMPACT_ATOMS: atom_id res chain seq x y z
N MET A 1 -62.48 -40.27 -21.40
CA MET A 1 -62.19 -39.64 -20.11
C MET A 1 -60.66 -39.66 -19.92
N GLN A 2 -59.96 -38.59 -20.29
CA GLN A 2 -58.52 -38.40 -20.07
C GLN A 2 -58.36 -37.42 -18.92
N ARG A 3 -57.60 -37.83 -17.89
CA ARG A 3 -57.27 -36.99 -16.75
C ARG A 3 -56.06 -36.09 -17.13
N ALA A 4 -56.25 -34.79 -16.98
CA ALA A 4 -55.20 -33.80 -17.10
C ALA A 4 -54.20 -33.92 -15.92
N GLY A 5 -52.91 -34.07 -16.24
CA GLY A 5 -51.83 -34.03 -15.27
C GLY A 5 -51.51 -32.55 -14.88
N ALA A 6 -51.55 -32.29 -13.60
CA ALA A 6 -51.13 -30.99 -13.04
C ALA A 6 -49.60 -30.94 -13.01
N THR A 7 -49.03 -29.99 -13.70
CA THR A 7 -47.60 -29.64 -13.59
C THR A 7 -47.38 -28.72 -12.39
N THR A 8 -46.61 -29.19 -11.40
CA THR A 8 -46.12 -28.36 -10.27
C THR A 8 -45.05 -27.39 -10.76
N PRO A 9 -45.08 -26.12 -10.34
CA PRO A 9 -44.06 -25.17 -10.70
C PRO A 9 -42.72 -25.51 -9.96
N SER A 10 -41.66 -25.61 -10.72
CA SER A 10 -40.27 -25.76 -10.23
C SER A 10 -39.88 -24.49 -9.47
N THR A 11 -39.72 -24.57 -8.17
CA THR A 11 -39.12 -23.51 -7.35
C THR A 11 -37.61 -23.52 -7.60
N SER A 12 -37.11 -22.50 -8.30
CA SER A 12 -35.68 -22.25 -8.42
C SER A 12 -35.08 -22.04 -7.02
N PRO A 13 -33.91 -22.62 -6.71
CA PRO A 13 -33.26 -22.38 -5.43
C PRO A 13 -32.87 -20.89 -5.34
N ILE A 14 -33.41 -20.21 -4.33
CA ILE A 14 -32.96 -18.88 -3.94
C ILE A 14 -31.46 -19.00 -3.67
N ALA A 15 -30.65 -18.26 -4.45
CA ALA A 15 -29.23 -18.18 -4.21
C ALA A 15 -28.99 -17.81 -2.75
N GLN A 16 -28.34 -18.68 -2.00
CA GLN A 16 -27.94 -18.38 -0.63
C GLN A 16 -27.08 -17.12 -0.67
N VAL A 17 -27.57 -16.02 -0.14
CA VAL A 17 -26.78 -14.84 0.13
C VAL A 17 -25.66 -15.29 1.06
N ARG A 18 -24.43 -15.37 0.53
CA ARG A 18 -23.26 -15.61 1.36
C ARG A 18 -23.18 -14.48 2.36
N THR A 19 -23.38 -14.78 3.62
CA THR A 19 -23.06 -13.86 4.71
C THR A 19 -21.57 -13.48 4.53
N PRO A 20 -21.24 -12.19 4.41
CA PRO A 20 -19.85 -11.79 4.32
C PRO A 20 -19.14 -12.34 5.57
N ALA A 21 -17.94 -12.89 5.36
CA ALA A 21 -17.10 -13.34 6.48
C ALA A 21 -17.03 -12.21 7.51
N PRO A 22 -17.14 -12.51 8.84
CA PRO A 22 -17.02 -11.48 9.85
C PRO A 22 -15.70 -10.76 9.59
N LEU A 23 -15.75 -9.40 9.50
CA LEU A 23 -14.57 -8.55 9.42
C LEU A 23 -13.57 -9.04 10.46
N ALA A 24 -12.36 -9.38 10.05
CA ALA A 24 -11.29 -9.68 10.99
C ALA A 24 -11.26 -8.51 11.98
N ARG A 25 -11.59 -8.79 13.24
CA ARG A 25 -11.71 -7.75 14.25
C ARG A 25 -10.33 -7.13 14.41
N ASN A 26 -10.25 -5.79 14.30
CA ASN A 26 -9.04 -4.99 14.48
C ASN A 26 -8.02 -5.05 13.32
N ASN A 27 -8.39 -4.57 12.15
CA ASN A 27 -7.48 -4.31 11.03
C ASN A 27 -7.55 -2.83 10.60
N ILE A 28 -6.88 -2.47 9.50
CA ILE A 28 -6.84 -1.09 8.99
C ILE A 28 -8.24 -0.52 8.66
N VAL A 29 -9.21 -1.34 8.29
CA VAL A 29 -10.60 -0.89 8.02
C VAL A 29 -11.31 -0.53 9.32
N THR A 30 -11.21 -1.39 10.34
CA THR A 30 -11.81 -1.13 11.66
C THR A 30 -11.09 0.00 12.40
N TYR A 31 -9.79 0.17 12.19
CA TYR A 31 -9.02 1.31 12.66
C TYR A 31 -9.67 2.64 12.23
N LEU A 32 -9.99 2.78 10.97
CA LEU A 32 -10.63 3.98 10.41
C LEU A 32 -12.01 4.28 11.02
N ALA A 33 -12.71 3.26 11.52
CA ALA A 33 -14.00 3.40 12.18
C ALA A 33 -13.91 3.81 13.65
N THR A 34 -12.71 3.83 14.24
CA THR A 34 -12.49 4.09 15.67
C THR A 34 -11.52 5.24 15.97
N GLN A 35 -10.68 5.62 14.99
CA GLN A 35 -9.66 6.67 15.16
C GLN A 35 -10.08 7.93 14.42
N PHE A 36 -10.42 8.97 15.20
CA PHE A 36 -11.00 10.21 14.68
C PHE A 36 -10.13 11.44 14.88
N ASP A 37 -9.04 11.33 15.65
CA ASP A 37 -8.10 12.43 15.83
C ASP A 37 -7.56 12.87 14.48
N SER A 38 -7.59 14.18 14.22
CA SER A 38 -7.04 14.75 12.98
C SER A 38 -5.51 14.59 12.90
N LEU A 39 -4.97 14.67 11.68
CA LEU A 39 -3.53 14.48 11.44
C LEU A 39 -2.64 15.56 12.09
N ASP A 40 -3.19 16.73 12.40
CA ASP A 40 -2.50 17.81 13.13
C ASP A 40 -2.44 17.53 14.65
N VAL A 41 -3.42 16.82 15.20
CA VAL A 41 -3.44 16.42 16.62
C VAL A 41 -2.53 15.23 16.86
N ARG A 42 -2.63 14.23 16.02
CA ARG A 42 -1.79 13.03 16.06
C ARG A 42 -1.21 12.78 14.66
N GLY A 43 0.08 12.96 14.51
CA GLY A 43 0.81 12.75 13.26
C GLY A 43 0.54 11.39 12.60
N ILE A 44 1.23 11.10 11.52
CA ILE A 44 1.13 9.83 10.80
C ILE A 44 1.78 8.70 11.62
N SER A 45 1.02 7.64 11.90
CA SER A 45 1.50 6.38 12.46
C SER A 45 1.80 5.34 11.36
N ASP A 46 2.44 4.21 11.73
CA ASP A 46 2.64 3.08 10.81
C ASP A 46 1.31 2.55 10.24
N VAL A 47 0.23 2.56 11.05
CA VAL A 47 -1.11 2.13 10.60
C VAL A 47 -1.70 3.12 9.61
N ASP A 48 -1.58 4.44 9.88
CA ASP A 48 -2.00 5.48 8.94
C ASP A 48 -1.24 5.33 7.62
N SER A 49 0.06 5.10 7.70
CA SER A 49 0.90 4.90 6.52
C SER A 49 0.45 3.69 5.69
N LEU A 50 0.11 2.57 6.31
CA LEU A 50 -0.41 1.41 5.55
C LEU A 50 -1.76 1.72 4.89
N VAL A 51 -2.65 2.44 5.56
CA VAL A 51 -3.91 2.94 4.95
C VAL A 51 -3.61 3.79 3.72
N LEU A 52 -2.70 4.77 3.84
CA LEU A 52 -2.33 5.67 2.75
C LEU A 52 -1.57 4.95 1.63
N ALA A 53 -0.74 3.95 1.96
CA ALA A 53 -0.06 3.10 1.00
C ALA A 53 -1.05 2.30 0.13
N CYS A 54 -2.14 1.82 0.72
CA CYS A 54 -3.19 1.11 -0.02
C CYS A 54 -3.91 2.00 -1.05
N VAL A 55 -3.89 3.32 -0.91
CA VAL A 55 -4.54 4.24 -1.89
C VAL A 55 -3.87 4.14 -3.26
N SER A 56 -2.58 3.86 -3.35
CA SER A 56 -1.87 3.71 -4.63
C SER A 56 -2.31 2.51 -5.47
N TYR A 57 -3.05 1.57 -4.89
CA TYR A 57 -3.57 0.40 -5.62
C TYR A 57 -4.79 0.72 -6.49
N TYR A 58 -5.57 1.77 -6.16
CA TYR A 58 -6.73 2.11 -6.97
C TYR A 58 -6.33 2.52 -8.38
N GLN A 59 -7.02 1.94 -9.36
CA GLN A 59 -6.82 2.22 -10.78
C GLN A 59 -7.79 3.32 -11.21
N LEU A 60 -7.29 4.54 -11.30
CA LEU A 60 -8.14 5.69 -11.62
C LEU A 60 -8.50 5.70 -13.11
N PRO A 61 -9.80 5.90 -13.44
CA PRO A 61 -10.23 6.03 -14.82
C PRO A 61 -9.64 7.30 -15.47
N ASP A 62 -9.57 7.31 -16.80
CA ASP A 62 -8.99 8.44 -17.55
C ASP A 62 -9.73 9.77 -17.31
N VAL A 63 -11.03 9.71 -17.01
CA VAL A 63 -11.84 10.88 -16.67
C VAL A 63 -11.45 11.54 -15.35
N ALA A 64 -10.70 10.86 -14.47
CA ALA A 64 -10.16 11.41 -13.24
C ALA A 64 -8.92 12.30 -13.50
N THR A 65 -9.03 13.25 -14.43
CA THR A 65 -7.91 14.10 -14.89
C THR A 65 -7.35 14.97 -13.77
N ALA A 66 -8.19 15.47 -12.87
CA ALA A 66 -7.75 16.28 -11.74
C ALA A 66 -6.79 15.52 -10.80
N ALA A 67 -6.96 14.21 -10.63
CA ALA A 67 -6.05 13.39 -9.83
C ALA A 67 -4.62 13.35 -10.39
N ARG A 68 -4.43 13.71 -11.66
CA ARG A 68 -3.13 13.68 -12.36
C ARG A 68 -2.40 15.03 -12.32
N THR A 69 -3.02 16.05 -11.71
CA THR A 69 -2.43 17.39 -11.54
C THR A 69 -1.88 17.57 -10.13
N PRO A 70 -0.98 18.53 -9.90
CA PRO A 70 -0.49 18.86 -8.55
C PRO A 70 -1.59 19.35 -7.59
N GLU A 71 -2.66 19.98 -8.08
CA GLU A 71 -3.79 20.46 -7.28
C GLU A 71 -4.65 19.28 -6.79
N GLY A 72 -4.72 18.23 -7.58
CA GLY A 72 -5.41 16.99 -7.25
C GLY A 72 -6.93 17.11 -7.12
N MET A 73 -7.56 16.02 -6.70
CA MET A 73 -9.00 15.93 -6.40
C MET A 73 -9.23 15.49 -4.96
N PRO A 74 -10.34 15.87 -4.32
CA PRO A 74 -10.71 15.33 -3.01
C PRO A 74 -10.80 13.80 -3.04
N ILE A 75 -10.26 13.13 -2.03
CA ILE A 75 -10.29 11.66 -1.97
C ILE A 75 -11.74 11.12 -1.92
N VAL A 76 -12.66 11.90 -1.38
CA VAL A 76 -14.09 11.56 -1.33
C VAL A 76 -14.71 11.39 -2.71
N ASP A 77 -14.19 12.05 -3.73
CA ASP A 77 -14.68 11.97 -5.10
C ASP A 77 -14.31 10.66 -5.81
N LEU A 78 -13.43 9.84 -5.19
CA LEU A 78 -13.15 8.48 -5.67
C LEU A 78 -14.29 7.49 -5.32
N TYR A 79 -15.07 7.78 -4.29
CA TYR A 79 -16.12 6.86 -3.82
C TYR A 79 -17.37 6.98 -4.67
N ARG A 80 -17.28 6.54 -5.91
CA ARG A 80 -18.34 6.56 -6.92
C ARG A 80 -18.66 5.14 -7.34
N ALA A 81 -19.97 4.80 -7.29
CA ALA A 81 -20.42 3.45 -7.60
C ALA A 81 -20.09 3.02 -9.04
N ASP A 82 -20.13 3.97 -9.98
CA ASP A 82 -19.78 3.76 -11.39
C ASP A 82 -18.27 3.50 -11.64
N TRP A 83 -17.41 3.71 -10.63
CA TRP A 83 -15.96 3.47 -10.73
C TRP A 83 -15.50 2.21 -10.00
N PHE A 84 -16.28 1.64 -9.07
CA PHE A 84 -15.79 0.58 -8.15
C PHE A 84 -15.17 -0.61 -8.86
N GLU A 85 -15.82 -1.11 -9.92
CA GLU A 85 -15.28 -2.25 -10.68
C GLU A 85 -13.92 -1.91 -11.30
N GLY A 86 -13.80 -0.75 -11.95
CA GLY A 86 -12.54 -0.30 -12.56
C GLY A 86 -11.45 0.01 -11.55
N LEU A 87 -11.78 0.65 -10.43
CA LEU A 87 -10.82 1.02 -9.39
C LEU A 87 -10.06 -0.18 -8.80
N THR A 88 -10.70 -1.35 -8.76
CA THR A 88 -10.14 -2.55 -8.10
C THR A 88 -9.92 -3.71 -9.06
N LEU A 89 -10.05 -3.49 -10.36
CA LEU A 89 -9.93 -4.53 -11.37
C LEU A 89 -8.56 -5.23 -11.30
N GLY A 90 -8.57 -6.57 -11.20
CA GLY A 90 -7.37 -7.39 -11.16
C GLY A 90 -6.54 -7.30 -9.87
N LEU A 91 -7.04 -6.64 -8.83
CA LEU A 91 -6.39 -6.60 -7.51
C LEU A 91 -6.78 -7.83 -6.67
N TRP A 92 -6.01 -8.10 -5.61
CA TRP A 92 -6.13 -9.33 -4.81
C TRP A 92 -7.41 -9.40 -3.95
N ASP A 93 -7.90 -8.27 -3.42
CA ASP A 93 -9.14 -8.17 -2.62
C ASP A 93 -9.96 -6.93 -3.04
N PRO A 94 -10.72 -7.02 -4.15
CA PRO A 94 -11.54 -5.91 -4.63
C PRO A 94 -12.56 -5.41 -3.61
N GLU A 95 -13.22 -6.33 -2.89
CA GLU A 95 -14.22 -5.97 -1.88
C GLU A 95 -13.59 -5.30 -0.66
N GLY A 96 -12.45 -5.79 -0.19
CA GLY A 96 -11.67 -5.19 0.90
C GLY A 96 -11.21 -3.78 0.55
N LEU A 97 -10.73 -3.58 -0.66
CA LEU A 97 -10.30 -2.26 -1.14
C LEU A 97 -11.47 -1.27 -1.28
N VAL A 98 -12.63 -1.69 -1.78
CA VAL A 98 -13.83 -0.81 -1.80
C VAL A 98 -14.27 -0.46 -0.37
N ARG A 99 -14.25 -1.41 0.57
CA ARG A 99 -14.55 -1.14 1.98
C ARG A 99 -13.54 -0.17 2.60
N LEU A 100 -12.25 -0.35 2.30
CA LEU A 100 -11.20 0.58 2.75
C LEU A 100 -11.45 1.99 2.25
N LEU A 101 -11.73 2.15 0.95
CA LEU A 101 -12.06 3.46 0.37
C LEU A 101 -13.27 4.09 1.05
N GLY A 102 -14.35 3.32 1.25
CA GLY A 102 -15.53 3.79 1.99
C GLY A 102 -15.20 4.24 3.41
N SER A 103 -14.30 3.52 4.10
CA SER A 103 -13.86 3.88 5.44
C SER A 103 -12.98 5.13 5.45
N ILE A 104 -12.08 5.30 4.47
CA ILE A 104 -11.27 6.52 4.29
C ILE A 104 -12.18 7.74 4.09
N VAL A 105 -13.15 7.63 3.20
CA VAL A 105 -14.11 8.71 2.86
C VAL A 105 -15.01 9.07 4.04
N ALA A 106 -15.37 8.09 4.85
CA ALA A 106 -16.17 8.32 6.06
C ALA A 106 -15.36 8.84 7.25
N SER A 107 -14.03 8.61 7.26
CA SER A 107 -13.17 8.96 8.38
C SER A 107 -12.93 10.47 8.51
N PRO A 108 -13.21 11.09 9.66
CA PRO A 108 -12.83 12.49 9.92
C PRO A 108 -11.34 12.76 9.75
N ARG A 109 -10.51 11.74 9.98
CA ARG A 109 -9.05 11.81 9.91
C ARG A 109 -8.54 11.94 8.48
N PHE A 110 -9.19 11.29 7.49
CA PHE A 110 -8.67 11.14 6.13
C PHE A 110 -9.52 11.76 5.03
N ARG A 111 -10.83 12.00 5.25
CA ARG A 111 -11.77 12.44 4.20
C ARG A 111 -11.43 13.78 3.53
N THR A 112 -10.59 14.59 4.16
CA THR A 112 -10.15 15.90 3.63
C THR A 112 -8.87 15.84 2.82
N ILE A 113 -8.26 14.67 2.70
CA ILE A 113 -7.07 14.44 1.88
C ILE A 113 -7.40 14.69 0.40
N ARG A 114 -6.44 15.23 -0.34
CA ARG A 114 -6.53 15.35 -1.80
C ARG A 114 -5.53 14.40 -2.46
N LEU A 115 -6.01 13.64 -3.43
CA LEU A 115 -5.18 12.78 -4.26
C LEU A 115 -4.72 13.56 -5.48
N CYS A 116 -3.42 13.63 -5.70
CA CYS A 116 -2.80 14.38 -6.79
C CYS A 116 -1.62 13.62 -7.41
N ASP A 117 -1.17 14.11 -8.55
CA ASP A 117 -0.01 13.60 -9.31
C ASP A 117 -0.05 12.07 -9.55
N TYR A 118 -1.24 11.49 -9.74
CA TYR A 118 -1.43 10.06 -9.97
C TYR A 118 -0.80 9.62 -11.28
N VAL A 119 0.03 8.59 -11.20
CA VAL A 119 0.68 7.92 -12.33
C VAL A 119 0.44 6.42 -12.24
N SER A 120 0.08 5.79 -13.36
CA SER A 120 0.00 4.34 -13.49
C SER A 120 0.41 3.94 -14.90
N GLU A 121 1.57 3.32 -15.04
CA GLU A 121 2.16 2.98 -16.31
C GLU A 121 2.74 1.57 -16.29
N THR A 122 2.60 0.87 -17.41
CA THR A 122 3.26 -0.41 -17.65
C THR A 122 4.01 -0.30 -18.97
N ASP A 123 5.31 -0.51 -18.93
CA ASP A 123 6.17 -0.57 -20.11
C ASP A 123 6.67 -2.01 -20.26
N PHE A 124 6.16 -2.67 -21.30
CA PHE A 124 6.54 -4.05 -21.62
C PHE A 124 7.96 -4.13 -22.20
N GLY A 125 8.47 -3.05 -22.80
CA GLY A 125 9.80 -3.01 -23.42
C GLY A 125 10.92 -2.95 -22.39
N SER A 126 10.73 -2.18 -21.33
CA SER A 126 11.67 -2.06 -20.21
C SER A 126 11.29 -2.97 -19.02
N GLU A 127 10.31 -3.86 -19.19
CA GLU A 127 9.79 -4.74 -18.12
C GLU A 127 9.44 -3.98 -16.84
N GLN A 128 8.92 -2.76 -16.97
CA GLN A 128 8.63 -1.86 -15.86
C GLN A 128 7.13 -1.73 -15.61
N GLN A 129 6.73 -1.90 -14.33
CA GLN A 129 5.42 -1.49 -13.85
C GLN A 129 5.60 -0.46 -12.73
N PHE A 130 5.14 0.76 -12.97
CA PHE A 130 5.23 1.85 -12.00
C PHE A 130 3.88 2.51 -11.78
N SER A 131 3.50 2.66 -10.51
CA SER A 131 2.34 3.45 -10.13
C SER A 131 2.60 4.16 -8.82
N ALA A 132 2.18 5.41 -8.75
CA ALA A 132 2.32 6.25 -7.58
C ALA A 132 1.21 7.30 -7.52
N CYS A 133 0.94 7.79 -6.34
CA CYS A 133 0.14 9.00 -6.13
C CYS A 133 0.69 9.80 -4.96
N THR A 134 0.40 11.09 -4.95
CA THR A 134 0.69 11.98 -3.84
C THR A 134 -0.61 12.34 -3.13
N LEU A 135 -0.62 12.25 -1.83
CA LEU A 135 -1.74 12.60 -0.97
C LEU A 135 -1.40 13.87 -0.21
N ARG A 136 -2.08 15.00 -0.55
CA ARG A 136 -1.96 16.25 0.20
C ARG A 136 -2.77 16.13 1.47
N LEU A 137 -2.11 16.33 2.59
CA LEU A 137 -2.69 16.23 3.91
C LEU A 137 -3.22 17.62 4.36
N PRO A 138 -4.24 17.67 5.24
CA PRO A 138 -4.78 18.94 5.73
C PRO A 138 -3.76 19.76 6.53
N THR A 139 -2.66 19.16 6.97
CA THR A 139 -1.53 19.83 7.65
C THR A 139 -0.61 20.63 6.70
N GLY A 140 -0.79 20.54 5.39
CA GLY A 140 0.13 21.06 4.37
C GLY A 140 1.28 20.10 4.03
N ASP A 141 1.42 19.00 4.77
CA ASP A 141 2.36 17.93 4.46
C ASP A 141 1.85 17.11 3.24
N VAL A 142 2.74 16.33 2.65
CA VAL A 142 2.37 15.35 1.62
C VAL A 142 2.78 13.94 2.02
N TYR A 143 2.00 12.95 1.59
CA TYR A 143 2.36 11.55 1.65
C TYR A 143 2.46 11.00 0.23
N VAL A 144 3.65 10.56 -0.17
CA VAL A 144 3.90 9.90 -1.45
C VAL A 144 3.67 8.40 -1.28
N SER A 145 2.73 7.85 -2.05
CA SER A 145 2.37 6.43 -2.02
C SER A 145 2.83 5.72 -3.28
N PHE A 146 3.69 4.72 -3.12
CA PHE A 146 4.11 3.83 -4.21
C PHE A 146 3.34 2.52 -4.16
N ARG A 147 2.82 2.09 -5.31
CA ARG A 147 2.09 0.83 -5.45
C ARG A 147 3.05 -0.36 -5.48
N GLY A 148 2.67 -1.43 -4.81
CA GLY A 148 3.26 -2.75 -4.96
C GLY A 148 2.94 -3.38 -6.32
N THR A 149 3.34 -4.64 -6.48
CA THR A 149 3.10 -5.38 -7.72
C THR A 149 1.61 -5.62 -7.91
N ALA A 150 1.09 -5.27 -9.08
CA ALA A 150 -0.19 -5.81 -9.52
C ALA A 150 0.03 -7.25 -10.02
N ASN A 151 -1.03 -8.06 -10.08
CA ASN A 151 -1.00 -9.45 -10.56
C ASN A 151 -0.61 -9.53 -12.05
N SER A 152 0.59 -9.10 -12.43
CA SER A 152 1.10 -9.13 -13.79
C SER A 152 2.46 -9.84 -13.86
N ILE A 153 2.70 -10.56 -14.96
CA ILE A 153 3.98 -11.22 -15.23
C ILE A 153 5.15 -10.22 -15.23
N VAL A 154 4.90 -8.99 -15.74
CA VAL A 154 5.91 -7.92 -15.78
C VAL A 154 6.30 -7.47 -14.37
N GLY A 155 5.31 -7.29 -13.47
CA GLY A 155 5.58 -6.93 -12.08
C GLY A 155 6.39 -7.99 -11.35
N TRP A 156 6.07 -9.27 -11.51
CA TRP A 156 6.83 -10.39 -10.92
C TRP A 156 8.27 -10.47 -11.43
N LYS A 157 8.50 -10.22 -12.71
CA LYS A 157 9.86 -10.17 -13.27
C LYS A 157 10.68 -9.02 -12.70
N GLU A 158 10.08 -7.83 -12.58
CA GLU A 158 10.76 -6.68 -11.99
C GLU A 158 11.07 -6.91 -10.51
N ASP A 159 10.16 -7.54 -9.76
CA ASP A 159 10.40 -7.94 -8.37
C ASP A 159 11.57 -8.92 -8.25
N PHE A 160 11.69 -9.86 -9.19
CA PHE A 160 12.82 -10.78 -9.24
C PHE A 160 14.13 -10.07 -9.59
N ASN A 161 14.10 -9.10 -10.52
CA ASN A 161 15.28 -8.32 -10.91
C ASN A 161 15.79 -7.43 -9.77
N MET A 162 14.93 -6.97 -8.87
CA MET A 162 15.34 -6.23 -7.67
C MET A 162 16.35 -7.01 -6.81
N ALA A 163 16.35 -8.35 -6.92
CA ALA A 163 17.28 -9.23 -6.23
C ALA A 163 18.73 -9.13 -6.74
N PHE A 164 18.88 -8.91 -8.03
CA PHE A 164 20.15 -9.08 -8.73
C PHE A 164 20.71 -7.78 -9.29
N GLU A 165 19.86 -6.76 -9.43
CA GLU A 165 20.24 -5.47 -9.97
C GLU A 165 20.37 -4.44 -8.86
N THR A 166 21.48 -3.74 -8.81
CA THR A 166 21.72 -2.65 -7.84
C THR A 166 20.68 -1.53 -7.98
N ARG A 167 20.11 -1.39 -9.18
CA ARG A 167 19.13 -0.36 -9.50
C ARG A 167 18.18 -0.81 -10.60
N VAL A 168 16.92 -0.99 -10.28
CA VAL A 168 15.89 -1.26 -11.27
C VAL A 168 15.23 0.04 -11.78
N PRO A 169 14.65 0.06 -12.99
CA PRO A 169 14.05 1.27 -13.58
C PRO A 169 13.02 1.95 -12.68
N SER A 170 12.15 1.19 -11.99
CA SER A 170 11.13 1.72 -11.08
C SER A 170 11.70 2.44 -9.88
N GLN A 171 12.85 2.01 -9.32
CA GLN A 171 13.53 2.71 -8.23
C GLN A 171 14.02 4.10 -8.68
N SER A 172 14.64 4.19 -9.86
CA SER A 172 15.04 5.48 -10.43
C SER A 172 13.87 6.41 -10.66
N ARG A 173 12.73 5.84 -11.05
CA ARG A 173 11.51 6.60 -11.26
C ARG A 173 10.88 7.05 -9.95
N ALA A 174 10.94 6.21 -8.92
CA ALA A 174 10.46 6.56 -7.59
C ALA A 174 11.22 7.76 -6.99
N VAL A 175 12.56 7.81 -7.18
CA VAL A 175 13.37 8.96 -6.79
C VAL A 175 12.86 10.24 -7.47
N ARG A 176 12.77 10.26 -8.79
CA ARG A 176 12.29 11.45 -9.55
C ARG A 176 10.85 11.84 -9.19
N TYR A 177 10.00 10.85 -8.92
CA TYR A 177 8.63 11.11 -8.49
C TYR A 177 8.59 11.78 -7.10
N LEU A 178 9.39 11.29 -6.15
CA LEU A 178 9.48 11.86 -4.80
C LEU A 178 10.01 13.30 -4.84
N GLU A 179 11.08 13.58 -5.61
CA GLU A 179 11.64 14.92 -5.81
C GLU A 179 10.61 15.88 -6.41
N ARG A 180 9.85 15.41 -7.41
CA ARG A 180 8.75 16.19 -7.99
C ARG A 180 7.66 16.46 -6.95
N ALA A 181 7.21 15.47 -6.18
CA ALA A 181 6.21 15.65 -5.14
C ALA A 181 6.68 16.66 -4.06
N ALA A 182 7.96 16.56 -3.67
CA ALA A 182 8.57 17.48 -2.74
C ALA A 182 8.58 18.93 -3.28
N SER A 183 8.75 19.13 -4.59
CA SER A 183 8.82 20.47 -5.19
C SER A 183 7.53 21.31 -5.03
N PHE A 184 6.37 20.66 -4.92
CA PHE A 184 5.08 21.35 -4.73
C PHE A 184 4.47 21.13 -3.33
N ALA A 185 5.17 20.44 -2.43
CA ALA A 185 4.74 20.28 -1.04
C ALA A 185 4.98 21.59 -0.25
N GLU A 186 4.03 21.99 0.60
CA GLU A 186 4.17 23.16 1.47
C GLU A 186 4.88 22.78 2.78
N GLY A 187 4.54 21.61 3.34
CA GLY A 187 5.08 21.08 4.59
C GLY A 187 6.15 20.01 4.39
N ARG A 188 6.16 19.03 5.28
CA ARG A 188 7.05 17.87 5.28
C ARG A 188 6.60 16.84 4.25
N VAL A 189 7.50 15.95 3.93
CA VAL A 189 7.26 14.83 3.00
C VAL A 189 7.31 13.53 3.77
N TYR A 190 6.24 12.77 3.67
CA TYR A 190 6.20 11.36 4.05
C TYR A 190 6.17 10.52 2.79
N VAL A 191 6.75 9.34 2.84
CA VAL A 191 6.75 8.42 1.70
C VAL A 191 6.51 7.01 2.20
N GLY A 192 5.74 6.21 1.48
CA GLY A 192 5.49 4.83 1.88
C GLY A 192 4.89 3.97 0.80
N GLY A 193 4.83 2.69 1.07
CA GLY A 193 4.25 1.69 0.19
C GLY A 193 4.19 0.32 0.84
N HIS A 194 3.43 -0.56 0.23
CA HIS A 194 3.31 -1.96 0.61
C HIS A 194 3.96 -2.84 -0.46
N SER A 195 4.59 -3.95 -0.07
CA SER A 195 5.25 -4.87 -0.99
C SER A 195 6.38 -4.17 -1.78
N LYS A 196 6.49 -4.33 -3.09
CA LYS A 196 7.40 -3.56 -3.96
C LYS A 196 7.32 -2.06 -3.69
N GLY A 197 6.14 -1.51 -3.43
CA GLY A 197 5.96 -0.10 -3.09
C GLY A 197 6.74 0.33 -1.84
N GLY A 198 6.87 -0.56 -0.85
CA GLY A 198 7.69 -0.34 0.35
C GLY A 198 9.17 -0.26 0.04
N ASN A 199 9.68 -1.14 -0.86
CA ASN A 199 11.05 -1.05 -1.36
C ASN A 199 11.27 0.28 -2.11
N LEU A 200 10.35 0.66 -3.01
CA LEU A 200 10.46 1.91 -3.76
C LEU A 200 10.47 3.13 -2.83
N ALA A 201 9.66 3.12 -1.76
CA ALA A 201 9.60 4.21 -0.79
C ALA A 201 10.92 4.38 -0.02
N ALA A 202 11.45 3.29 0.52
CA ALA A 202 12.71 3.31 1.24
C ALA A 202 13.89 3.70 0.32
N TYR A 203 13.92 3.16 -0.92
CA TYR A 203 14.94 3.50 -1.90
C TYR A 203 14.87 4.98 -2.29
N ALA A 204 13.69 5.49 -2.59
CA ALA A 204 13.52 6.89 -2.99
C ALA A 204 13.92 7.85 -1.87
N ALA A 205 13.56 7.54 -0.62
CA ALA A 205 13.97 8.34 0.54
C ALA A 205 15.50 8.38 0.71
N ALA A 206 16.17 7.24 0.48
CA ALA A 206 17.62 7.17 0.64
C ALA A 206 18.41 7.77 -0.53
N MET A 207 17.84 7.80 -1.74
CA MET A 207 18.57 8.15 -2.97
C MET A 207 18.14 9.45 -3.62
N CYS A 208 17.18 10.19 -3.04
CA CYS A 208 16.78 11.50 -3.54
C CYS A 208 17.87 12.56 -3.28
N ASP A 209 17.71 13.73 -3.90
CA ASP A 209 18.60 14.86 -3.67
C ASP A 209 18.52 15.38 -2.21
N GLN A 210 19.55 16.10 -1.79
CA GLN A 210 19.67 16.57 -0.42
C GLN A 210 18.57 17.56 -0.03
N ALA A 211 18.06 18.34 -0.97
CA ALA A 211 16.97 19.30 -0.72
C ALA A 211 15.66 18.57 -0.40
N THR A 212 15.36 17.51 -1.13
CA THR A 212 14.24 16.62 -0.88
C THR A 212 14.43 15.84 0.42
N HIS A 213 15.62 15.25 0.62
CA HIS A 213 15.95 14.46 1.81
C HIS A 213 15.74 15.26 3.11
N ALA A 214 16.18 16.51 3.15
CA ALA A 214 16.02 17.39 4.32
C ALA A 214 14.54 17.65 4.70
N ARG A 215 13.59 17.37 3.81
CA ARG A 215 12.15 17.53 4.03
C ARG A 215 11.44 16.24 4.39
N ILE A 216 12.12 15.09 4.29
CA ILE A 216 11.52 13.80 4.61
C ILE A 216 11.35 13.69 6.12
N ALA A 217 10.11 13.48 6.56
CA ALA A 217 9.78 13.25 7.95
C ALA A 217 9.89 11.76 8.32
N ALA A 218 9.45 10.87 7.42
CA ALA A 218 9.56 9.42 7.58
C ALA A 218 9.35 8.71 6.23
N ALA A 219 9.93 7.53 6.10
CA ALA A 219 9.72 6.59 5.00
C ALA A 219 9.20 5.27 5.57
N PHE A 220 8.11 4.74 4.99
CA PHE A 220 7.45 3.55 5.50
C PHE A 220 7.51 2.41 4.49
N SER A 221 8.08 1.29 4.90
CA SER A 221 8.16 0.05 4.11
C SER A 221 7.32 -1.04 4.75
N HIS A 222 6.12 -1.25 4.25
CA HIS A 222 5.22 -2.30 4.75
C HIS A 222 5.42 -3.58 3.94
N ASP A 223 6.08 -4.56 4.56
CA ASP A 223 6.44 -5.86 3.98
C ASP A 223 7.13 -5.74 2.61
N GLY A 224 7.92 -4.66 2.44
CA GLY A 224 8.74 -4.45 1.26
C GLY A 224 10.00 -5.32 1.30
N PRO A 225 10.45 -5.90 0.15
CA PRO A 225 11.71 -6.62 0.10
C PRO A 225 12.89 -5.71 0.43
N GLY A 226 13.99 -6.31 0.89
CA GLY A 226 15.25 -5.62 1.18
C GLY A 226 15.99 -5.15 -0.07
N PHE A 227 17.32 -5.00 0.04
CA PHE A 227 18.17 -4.39 -0.97
C PHE A 227 19.44 -5.19 -1.21
N THR A 228 20.17 -4.84 -2.25
CA THR A 228 21.51 -5.36 -2.46
C THR A 228 22.49 -4.79 -1.43
N ARG A 229 23.55 -5.54 -1.12
CA ARG A 229 24.59 -5.09 -0.21
C ARG A 229 25.23 -3.76 -0.64
N GLU A 230 25.35 -3.52 -1.93
CA GLU A 230 25.88 -2.28 -2.48
C GLU A 230 24.99 -1.08 -2.08
N THR A 231 23.67 -1.19 -2.26
CA THR A 231 22.72 -0.16 -1.84
C THR A 231 22.82 0.12 -0.34
N LEU A 232 22.79 -0.92 0.50
CA LEU A 232 22.82 -0.79 1.96
C LEU A 232 24.17 -0.24 2.48
N SER A 233 25.25 -0.44 1.75
CA SER A 233 26.58 0.07 2.12
C SER A 233 26.79 1.52 1.72
N SER A 234 25.92 2.10 0.90
CA SER A 234 26.07 3.46 0.39
C SER A 234 25.96 4.51 1.51
N PRO A 235 26.68 5.64 1.40
CA PRO A 235 26.57 6.74 2.37
C PRO A 235 25.15 7.27 2.49
N SER A 236 24.44 7.47 1.37
CA SER A 236 23.07 7.98 1.33
C SER A 236 22.09 7.07 2.08
N TRP A 237 22.24 5.73 1.92
CA TRP A 237 21.43 4.78 2.69
C TRP A 237 21.66 4.92 4.19
N LYS A 238 22.92 4.96 4.62
CA LYS A 238 23.27 5.07 6.05
C LYS A 238 22.76 6.36 6.70
N GLU A 239 22.76 7.46 5.96
CA GLU A 239 22.21 8.72 6.40
C GLU A 239 20.68 8.64 6.59
N SER A 240 20.00 7.88 5.74
CA SER A 240 18.54 7.76 5.70
C SER A 240 17.97 6.65 6.59
N ALA A 241 18.81 5.73 7.08
CA ALA A 241 18.35 4.53 7.79
C ALA A 241 17.44 4.85 8.98
N GLY A 242 17.72 5.92 9.71
CA GLY A 242 16.92 6.38 10.85
C GLY A 242 15.54 6.96 10.48
N LEU A 243 15.29 7.25 9.19
CA LEU A 243 13.99 7.72 8.69
C LEU A 243 13.11 6.57 8.21
N ILE A 244 13.67 5.35 8.05
CA ILE A 244 12.96 4.22 7.45
C ILE A 244 12.28 3.38 8.55
N HIS A 245 10.97 3.35 8.50
CA HIS A 245 10.12 2.51 9.34
C HIS A 245 9.72 1.27 8.56
N LYS A 246 10.33 0.13 8.86
CA LYS A 246 9.97 -1.14 8.23
C LYS A 246 9.07 -1.96 9.14
N THR A 247 7.96 -2.44 8.58
CA THR A 247 6.98 -3.29 9.27
C THR A 247 6.80 -4.57 8.48
N VAL A 248 6.95 -5.72 9.11
CA VAL A 248 6.80 -7.03 8.48
C VAL A 248 5.87 -7.92 9.30
N PRO A 249 5.02 -8.76 8.70
CA PRO A 249 4.26 -9.74 9.45
C PRO A 249 5.18 -10.85 9.99
N ARG A 250 4.72 -11.52 11.04
CA ARG A 250 5.50 -12.54 11.78
C ARG A 250 6.09 -13.66 10.90
N SER A 251 5.40 -14.05 9.82
CA SER A 251 5.88 -15.05 8.86
C SER A 251 6.10 -14.43 7.49
N SER A 252 6.69 -13.22 7.46
CA SER A 252 6.99 -12.54 6.21
C SER A 252 7.95 -13.37 5.37
N LEU A 253 7.56 -13.61 4.11
CA LEU A 253 8.46 -14.14 3.08
C LEU A 253 8.96 -12.98 2.19
N ILE A 254 8.08 -12.09 1.79
CA ILE A 254 8.40 -10.99 0.86
C ILE A 254 9.29 -9.96 1.52
N GLY A 255 8.91 -9.47 2.71
CA GLY A 255 9.66 -8.46 3.43
C GLY A 255 11.05 -8.92 3.88
N MET A 256 11.27 -10.23 3.94
CA MET A 256 12.57 -10.83 4.31
C MET A 256 13.39 -11.29 3.10
N LEU A 257 12.94 -11.03 1.87
CA LEU A 257 13.77 -11.23 0.69
C LEU A 257 14.90 -10.21 0.67
N PHE A 258 16.09 -10.65 0.27
CA PHE A 258 17.34 -9.88 0.16
C PHE A 258 17.92 -9.45 1.51
N GLU A 259 18.97 -8.62 1.48
CA GLU A 259 19.65 -8.20 2.71
C GLU A 259 18.85 -7.10 3.43
N GLN A 260 18.87 -7.19 4.75
CA GLN A 260 18.19 -6.26 5.66
C GLN A 260 19.24 -5.64 6.56
N GLN A 261 19.32 -4.31 6.62
CA GLN A 261 20.15 -3.59 7.59
C GLN A 261 19.37 -2.57 8.41
N GLU A 262 18.14 -2.25 7.97
CA GLU A 262 17.24 -1.41 8.73
C GLU A 262 16.59 -2.17 9.90
N ASP A 263 16.39 -1.50 11.00
CA ASP A 263 15.55 -2.02 12.08
C ASP A 263 14.11 -2.21 11.57
N PHE A 264 13.50 -3.32 11.90
CA PHE A 264 12.11 -3.59 11.53
C PHE A 264 11.26 -4.02 12.70
N SER A 265 9.97 -3.75 12.57
CA SER A 265 8.95 -4.15 13.54
C SER A 265 8.18 -5.35 13.04
N THR A 266 8.06 -6.37 13.87
CA THR A 266 7.25 -7.56 13.54
C THR A 266 5.84 -7.39 14.07
N VAL A 267 4.83 -7.69 13.23
CA VAL A 267 3.42 -7.54 13.56
C VAL A 267 2.64 -8.85 13.46
N GLU A 268 1.59 -8.96 14.27
CA GLU A 268 0.67 -10.10 14.22
C GLU A 268 -0.29 -9.98 13.03
N SER A 269 -0.65 -11.13 12.49
CA SER A 269 -1.61 -11.27 11.40
C SER A 269 -2.65 -12.35 11.73
N THR A 270 -3.87 -12.18 11.23
CA THR A 270 -4.92 -13.20 11.28
C THR A 270 -4.74 -14.31 10.25
N SER A 271 -3.85 -14.11 9.29
CA SER A 271 -3.48 -15.08 8.25
C SER A 271 -2.23 -15.86 8.61
N VAL A 272 -1.87 -16.85 7.80
CA VAL A 272 -0.69 -17.73 8.00
C VAL A 272 0.18 -17.78 6.73
N GLY A 273 1.48 -17.96 6.92
CA GLY A 273 2.45 -18.10 5.82
C GLY A 273 2.42 -16.90 4.88
N VAL A 274 2.51 -17.14 3.58
CA VAL A 274 2.52 -16.07 2.55
C VAL A 274 1.25 -15.21 2.54
N LEU A 275 0.13 -15.71 3.05
CA LEU A 275 -1.12 -14.95 3.14
C LEU A 275 -1.05 -13.81 4.18
N GLN A 276 -0.02 -13.79 5.03
CA GLN A 276 0.25 -12.66 5.92
C GLN A 276 0.72 -11.41 5.17
N HIS A 277 1.12 -11.55 3.91
CA HIS A 277 1.44 -10.42 3.04
C HIS A 277 0.25 -9.49 2.78
N ASP A 278 -0.99 -9.99 2.93
CA ASP A 278 -2.20 -9.19 2.79
C ASP A 278 -2.32 -8.16 3.93
N PRO A 279 -2.28 -6.84 3.64
CA PRO A 279 -2.37 -5.77 4.65
C PRO A 279 -3.67 -5.79 5.44
N PHE A 280 -4.77 -6.36 4.91
CA PHE A 280 -6.04 -6.50 5.62
C PHE A 280 -6.00 -7.54 6.74
N SER A 281 -5.00 -8.41 6.73
CA SER A 281 -4.80 -9.44 7.74
C SER A 281 -4.03 -8.95 8.98
N TRP A 282 -3.40 -7.78 8.93
CA TRP A 282 -2.56 -7.26 10.01
C TRP A 282 -3.41 -6.74 11.16
N ILE A 283 -3.05 -7.13 12.39
CA ILE A 283 -3.83 -6.80 13.57
C ILE A 283 -3.44 -5.42 14.09
N VAL A 284 -4.45 -4.55 14.19
CA VAL A 284 -4.30 -3.20 14.76
C VAL A 284 -4.82 -3.20 16.18
N ASP A 285 -4.09 -2.61 17.11
CA ASP A 285 -4.48 -2.42 18.49
C ASP A 285 -4.41 -0.93 18.88
N GLY A 286 -5.57 -0.32 19.02
CA GLY A 286 -5.66 1.13 19.22
C GLY A 286 -5.16 1.90 17.99
N VAL A 287 -3.98 2.51 18.09
CA VAL A 287 -3.36 3.34 17.06
C VAL A 287 -2.10 2.72 16.44
N GLU A 288 -1.74 1.52 16.86
CA GLU A 288 -0.53 0.81 16.46
C GLU A 288 -0.85 -0.58 15.94
N PHE A 289 0.07 -1.18 15.21
CA PHE A 289 0.01 -2.61 14.93
C PHE A 289 0.30 -3.40 16.20
N ARG A 290 -0.42 -4.52 16.39
CA ARG A 290 -0.08 -5.46 17.46
C ARG A 290 1.28 -6.08 17.16
N ARG A 291 2.24 -5.85 18.05
CA ARG A 291 3.60 -6.38 17.93
C ARG A 291 3.62 -7.89 18.13
N ALA A 292 4.41 -8.59 17.34
CA ALA A 292 4.76 -9.99 17.54
C ALA A 292 6.13 -10.11 18.20
N ASP A 293 6.37 -11.21 18.94
CA ASP A 293 7.63 -11.48 19.66
C ASP A 293 8.80 -11.87 18.72
N GLY A 294 8.81 -11.37 17.48
CA GLY A 294 9.81 -11.65 16.45
C GLY A 294 9.26 -12.52 15.32
N LEU A 295 10.14 -12.84 14.37
CA LEU A 295 9.81 -13.69 13.24
C LEU A 295 9.54 -15.13 13.70
N SER A 296 8.44 -15.73 13.29
CA SER A 296 8.21 -17.16 13.50
C SER A 296 8.94 -17.94 12.42
N GLY A 297 9.95 -18.72 12.83
CA GLY A 297 10.45 -19.96 12.18
C GLY A 297 10.53 -20.08 10.66
N GLY A 298 10.41 -19.00 9.88
CA GLY A 298 10.70 -19.01 8.44
C GLY A 298 12.20 -19.06 8.13
N ALA A 299 13.05 -18.71 9.09
CA ALA A 299 14.50 -18.80 8.97
C ALA A 299 15.02 -20.24 8.78
N ASP A 300 14.30 -21.24 9.29
CA ASP A 300 14.66 -22.66 9.13
C ASP A 300 14.45 -23.20 7.70
N PHE A 301 13.81 -22.46 6.80
CA PHE A 301 13.56 -22.91 5.43
C PHE A 301 14.65 -22.54 4.43
N LEU A 302 15.53 -21.59 4.78
CA LEU A 302 16.64 -21.13 3.93
C LEU A 302 17.99 -21.76 4.30
N ASP A 303 18.07 -22.48 5.43
CA ASP A 303 19.26 -23.19 5.89
C ASP A 303 19.26 -24.70 5.57
N ARG A 304 18.37 -25.17 4.67
CA ARG A 304 18.35 -26.57 4.23
C ARG A 304 18.58 -26.74 2.74
#